data_0685f995e86b7ff11311c2950fd4353a
#
_entry.id   0685f995e86b7ff11311c2950fd4353a
#
_cell.length_a   1.000
_cell.length_b   1.000
_cell.length_c   1.000
_cell.angle_alpha   90.00
_cell.angle_beta   90.00
_cell.angle_gamma   90.00
#
_symmetry.space_group_name_H-M   'P 1'
#
loop_
_entity.id
_entity.type
_entity.pdbx_description
1 polymer ?
#
loop_
_entity_poly.entity_id
_entity_poly.type
_entity_poly.pdbx_seq_one_letter_code
_entity_poly.pdbx_strand_id
1 'polypeptide(L)'
;MARNPQDLKSLGHKTVYSQDYAPEVLETFENQHPDNDYWVRFNCPEFTTLCPITGQPDFAEIRISYIPDVKMVESKSLKLYLFSFRSHGDFHEDVVNTIMKDLVKLMDPKYIEVTGFFTPRGGISIYPYANYGRPGTKYEALAEQRFASHE
;
A
#
# COMPACT_ATOMS: atom_id res chain seq x y z
N MET A 1 16.17 31.70 14.55
CA MET A 1 16.48 30.75 15.66
C MET A 1 15.84 29.41 15.38
N ALA A 2 16.62 28.36 15.49
CA ALA A 2 16.10 27.04 15.36
C ALA A 2 15.15 26.75 16.54
N ARG A 3 13.94 26.29 16.24
CA ARG A 3 13.01 25.86 17.26
C ARG A 3 13.47 24.54 17.85
N ASN A 4 13.16 24.32 19.12
CA ASN A 4 13.29 22.99 19.69
C ASN A 4 12.36 22.07 18.88
N PRO A 5 12.85 20.91 18.42
CA PRO A 5 12.01 19.96 17.68
C PRO A 5 10.70 19.61 18.38
N GLN A 6 10.67 19.66 19.69
CA GLN A 6 9.47 19.35 20.47
C GLN A 6 8.38 20.42 20.34
N ASP A 7 8.73 21.62 19.89
CA ASP A 7 7.78 22.73 19.72
C ASP A 7 7.07 22.68 18.37
N LEU A 8 7.47 21.79 17.47
CA LEU A 8 6.89 21.66 16.13
C LEU A 8 5.86 20.53 16.12
N LYS A 9 4.67 20.81 15.57
CA LYS A 9 3.58 19.84 15.59
C LYS A 9 3.71 18.74 14.54
N SER A 10 4.27 19.05 13.37
CA SER A 10 4.40 18.07 12.28
C SER A 10 5.86 17.80 11.92
N LEU A 11 6.70 18.83 11.99
CA LEU A 11 8.12 18.71 11.77
C LEU A 11 8.82 18.88 13.10
N GLY A 12 9.83 18.10 13.36
CA GLY A 12 10.63 18.22 14.57
C GLY A 12 10.11 17.44 15.77
N HIS A 13 8.89 16.98 15.75
CA HIS A 13 8.43 15.97 16.71
C HIS A 13 8.90 14.60 16.29
N LYS A 14 9.32 13.81 17.25
CA LYS A 14 9.61 12.41 17.00
C LYS A 14 8.31 11.74 16.57
N THR A 15 8.29 11.21 15.37
CA THR A 15 7.13 10.49 14.87
C THR A 15 7.05 9.14 15.58
N VAL A 16 5.88 8.83 16.12
CA VAL A 16 5.61 7.51 16.68
C VAL A 16 5.12 6.62 15.56
N TYR A 17 5.90 5.57 15.28
CA TYR A 17 5.54 4.57 14.27
C TYR A 17 4.98 3.35 14.98
N SER A 18 3.77 2.93 14.57
CA SER A 18 3.24 1.66 15.01
C SER A 18 3.93 0.54 14.25
N GLN A 19 4.40 -0.48 14.97
CA GLN A 19 4.94 -1.70 14.37
C GLN A 19 3.90 -2.83 14.35
N ASP A 20 2.71 -2.57 14.88
CA ASP A 20 1.56 -3.44 14.78
C ASP A 20 0.70 -2.96 13.62
N TYR A 21 0.14 -3.89 12.88
CA TYR A 21 -0.74 -3.59 11.75
C TYR A 21 -1.80 -2.56 12.15
N ALA A 22 -1.82 -1.43 11.44
CA ALA A 22 -2.63 -0.28 11.82
C ALA A 22 -3.28 0.40 10.61
N PRO A 23 -4.31 -0.21 10.00
CA PRO A 23 -4.99 0.39 8.85
C PRO A 23 -5.68 1.71 9.19
N GLU A 24 -5.99 1.95 10.45
CA GLU A 24 -6.66 3.16 10.92
C GLU A 24 -5.80 4.43 10.78
N VAL A 25 -4.50 4.30 10.54
CA VAL A 25 -3.64 5.49 10.32
C VAL A 25 -3.81 6.09 8.93
N LEU A 26 -4.42 5.35 8.00
CA LEU A 26 -4.61 5.81 6.62
C LEU A 26 -5.56 7.01 6.58
N GLU A 27 -5.20 8.01 5.80
CA GLU A 27 -5.99 9.22 5.57
C GLU A 27 -6.19 9.44 4.09
N THR A 28 -7.25 10.19 3.76
CA THR A 28 -7.58 10.54 2.38
C THR A 28 -7.69 12.03 2.20
N PHE A 29 -7.59 12.46 0.95
CA PHE A 29 -7.94 13.81 0.52
C PHE A 29 -8.74 13.72 -0.76
N GLU A 30 -9.39 14.83 -1.14
CA GLU A 30 -10.28 14.85 -2.28
C GLU A 30 -9.52 14.87 -3.60
N ASN A 31 -9.95 14.03 -4.54
CA ASN A 31 -9.47 14.06 -5.92
C ASN A 31 -10.08 15.28 -6.63
N GLN A 32 -9.22 16.14 -7.19
CA GLN A 32 -9.67 17.33 -7.90
C GLN A 32 -10.11 17.04 -9.33
N HIS A 33 -9.88 15.83 -9.85
CA HIS A 33 -10.17 15.44 -11.23
C HIS A 33 -10.90 14.10 -11.31
N PRO A 34 -12.06 13.95 -10.64
CA PRO A 34 -12.77 12.67 -10.65
C PRO A 34 -13.38 12.32 -12.01
N ASP A 35 -13.52 13.30 -12.88
CA ASP A 35 -14.04 13.17 -14.24
C ASP A 35 -13.00 12.70 -15.26
N ASN A 36 -11.75 12.54 -14.83
CA ASN A 36 -10.64 12.14 -15.69
C ASN A 36 -9.94 10.92 -15.12
N ASP A 37 -9.76 9.89 -15.94
CA ASP A 37 -9.00 8.72 -15.51
C ASP A 37 -7.52 9.01 -15.64
N TYR A 38 -6.78 8.72 -14.58
CA TYR A 38 -5.33 8.80 -14.57
C TYR A 38 -4.78 7.81 -13.55
N TRP A 39 -3.53 7.44 -13.75
CA TRP A 39 -2.84 6.52 -12.86
C TRP A 39 -2.09 7.28 -11.77
N VAL A 40 -2.19 6.79 -10.54
CA VAL A 40 -1.28 7.16 -9.47
C VAL A 40 -0.52 5.90 -9.07
N ARG A 41 0.83 5.99 -9.06
CA ARG A 41 1.67 4.85 -8.67
C ARG A 41 2.53 5.24 -7.48
N PHE A 42 2.56 4.36 -6.49
CA PHE A 42 3.51 4.43 -5.40
C PHE A 42 4.51 3.27 -5.55
N ASN A 43 5.78 3.60 -5.53
CA ASN A 43 6.85 2.61 -5.44
C ASN A 43 7.42 2.68 -4.02
N CYS A 44 7.33 1.59 -3.29
CA CYS A 44 7.68 1.53 -1.87
C CYS A 44 8.77 0.47 -1.68
N PRO A 45 10.06 0.84 -1.88
CA PRO A 45 11.14 -0.14 -1.94
C PRO A 45 11.66 -0.60 -0.57
N GLU A 46 11.19 -0.02 0.52
CA GLU A 46 11.70 -0.30 1.86
C GLU A 46 10.69 -1.03 2.75
N PHE A 47 9.80 -1.79 2.14
CA PHE A 47 8.78 -2.52 2.89
C PHE A 47 9.39 -3.69 3.66
N THR A 48 8.96 -3.88 4.91
CA THR A 48 9.40 -4.96 5.78
C THR A 48 8.21 -5.59 6.49
N THR A 49 8.25 -6.91 6.62
CA THR A 49 7.29 -7.67 7.42
C THR A 49 8.03 -8.85 8.07
N LEU A 50 7.35 -9.66 8.84
CA LEU A 50 7.95 -10.84 9.46
C LEU A 50 7.38 -12.12 8.87
N CYS A 51 8.22 -13.14 8.74
CA CYS A 51 7.75 -14.48 8.46
C CYS A 51 6.95 -14.99 9.66
N PRO A 52 5.69 -15.43 9.47
CA PRO A 52 4.86 -15.88 10.59
C PRO A 52 5.36 -17.19 11.24
N ILE A 53 6.22 -17.92 10.54
CA ILE A 53 6.76 -19.20 11.03
C ILE A 53 8.08 -18.98 11.77
N THR A 54 9.03 -18.25 11.16
CA THR A 54 10.41 -18.12 11.70
C THR A 54 10.63 -16.82 12.45
N GLY A 55 9.76 -15.81 12.27
CA GLY A 55 9.96 -14.46 12.81
C GLY A 55 11.09 -13.68 12.15
N GLN A 56 11.67 -14.19 11.07
CA GLN A 56 12.69 -13.47 10.33
C GLN A 56 12.06 -12.34 9.50
N PRO A 57 12.77 -11.21 9.36
CA PRO A 57 12.25 -10.12 8.53
C PRO A 57 12.27 -10.48 7.05
N ASP A 58 11.20 -10.12 6.36
CA ASP A 58 11.09 -10.19 4.91
C ASP A 58 11.10 -8.77 4.36
N PHE A 59 11.82 -8.58 3.26
CA PHE A 59 11.97 -7.27 2.62
C PHE A 59 11.34 -7.31 1.24
N ALA A 60 10.72 -6.21 0.84
CA ALA A 60 10.07 -6.13 -0.47
C ALA A 60 10.02 -4.70 -0.99
N GLU A 61 9.88 -4.61 -2.32
CA GLU A 61 9.32 -3.41 -2.93
C GLU A 61 7.83 -3.66 -3.13
N ILE A 62 7.01 -2.75 -2.64
CA ILE A 62 5.57 -2.77 -2.88
C ILE A 62 5.25 -1.70 -3.91
N ARG A 63 4.55 -2.10 -4.98
CA ARG A 63 4.05 -1.16 -5.99
C ARG A 63 2.54 -1.13 -5.94
N ILE A 64 2.01 0.07 -5.82
CA ILE A 64 0.57 0.32 -5.78
C ILE A 64 0.25 1.24 -6.94
N SER A 65 -0.66 0.81 -7.82
CA SER A 65 -1.14 1.66 -8.92
C SER A 65 -2.64 1.69 -8.87
N TYR A 66 -3.22 2.90 -8.94
CA TYR A 66 -4.67 3.00 -8.90
C TYR A 66 -5.19 4.15 -9.75
N ILE A 67 -6.46 4.05 -10.10
CA ILE A 67 -7.23 5.12 -10.76
C ILE A 67 -8.18 5.66 -9.71
N PRO A 68 -7.97 6.87 -9.20
CA PRO A 68 -8.81 7.41 -8.14
C PRO A 68 -10.19 7.82 -8.63
N ASP A 69 -11.18 7.70 -7.76
CA ASP A 69 -12.49 8.33 -7.95
C ASP A 69 -12.53 9.61 -7.10
N VAL A 70 -13.32 9.61 -6.04
CA VAL A 70 -13.51 10.81 -5.19
C VAL A 70 -12.35 11.01 -4.24
N LYS A 71 -11.79 9.92 -3.71
CA LYS A 71 -10.78 9.94 -2.63
C LYS A 71 -9.43 9.49 -3.13
N MET A 72 -8.40 10.12 -2.61
CA MET A 72 -7.01 9.73 -2.83
C MET A 72 -6.34 9.46 -1.49
N VAL A 73 -5.45 8.46 -1.43
CA VAL A 73 -4.70 8.18 -0.21
C VAL A 73 -3.59 9.21 -0.02
N GLU A 74 -3.47 9.70 1.20
CA GLU A 74 -2.43 10.66 1.57
C GLU A 74 -1.10 9.91 1.80
N SER A 75 -0.01 10.38 1.18
CA SER A 75 1.24 9.62 1.09
C SER A 75 1.94 9.43 2.43
N LYS A 76 1.89 10.40 3.34
CA LYS A 76 2.50 10.27 4.66
C LYS A 76 1.78 9.19 5.48
N SER A 77 0.46 9.17 5.44
CA SER A 77 -0.33 8.15 6.12
C SER A 77 -0.10 6.77 5.52
N LEU A 78 0.09 6.69 4.20
CA LEU A 78 0.44 5.45 3.54
C LEU A 78 1.80 4.93 4.03
N LYS A 79 2.77 5.81 4.18
CA LYS A 79 4.08 5.46 4.74
C LYS A 79 3.94 4.86 6.14
N LEU A 80 3.16 5.49 7.01
CA LEU A 80 2.94 5.00 8.37
C LEU A 80 2.20 3.66 8.37
N TYR A 81 1.24 3.50 7.48
CA TYR A 81 0.51 2.26 7.31
C TYR A 81 1.43 1.12 6.89
N LEU A 82 2.25 1.33 5.87
CA LEU A 82 3.18 0.30 5.39
C LEU A 82 4.21 -0.04 6.48
N PHE A 83 4.67 0.96 7.22
CA PHE A 83 5.58 0.73 8.34
C PHE A 83 4.95 -0.14 9.42
N SER A 84 3.64 -0.09 9.59
CA SER A 84 2.94 -0.88 10.62
C SER A 84 3.02 -2.39 10.38
N PHE A 85 3.43 -2.82 9.18
CA PHE A 85 3.67 -4.24 8.91
C PHE A 85 5.01 -4.75 9.43
N ARG A 86 5.91 -3.85 9.86
CA ARG A 86 7.31 -4.19 10.12
C ARG A 86 7.50 -5.33 11.11
N SER A 87 6.68 -5.39 12.14
CA SER A 87 6.73 -6.46 13.14
C SER A 87 5.50 -7.38 13.07
N HIS A 88 4.72 -7.25 11.99
CA HIS A 88 3.52 -8.05 11.77
C HIS A 88 3.89 -9.32 11.02
N GLY A 89 3.53 -10.47 11.58
CA GLY A 89 3.80 -11.77 10.95
C GLY A 89 2.74 -12.12 9.92
N ASP A 90 3.10 -12.10 8.64
CA ASP A 90 2.17 -12.40 7.57
C ASP A 90 2.91 -13.02 6.38
N PHE A 91 2.23 -13.89 5.64
CA PHE A 91 2.79 -14.43 4.40
C PHE A 91 2.76 -13.37 3.30
N HIS A 92 3.66 -13.51 2.31
CA HIS A 92 3.81 -12.53 1.21
C HIS A 92 2.50 -12.32 0.46
N GLU A 93 1.79 -13.41 0.18
CA GLU A 93 0.50 -13.39 -0.53
C GLU A 93 -0.56 -12.64 0.28
N ASP A 94 -0.60 -12.86 1.59
CA ASP A 94 -1.55 -12.19 2.47
C ASP A 94 -1.27 -10.70 2.57
N VAL A 95 -0.01 -10.31 2.65
CA VAL A 95 0.40 -8.90 2.72
C VAL A 95 -0.15 -8.11 1.53
N VAL A 96 0.07 -8.61 0.32
CA VAL A 96 -0.35 -7.91 -0.91
C VAL A 96 -1.88 -7.80 -0.97
N ASN A 97 -2.59 -8.88 -0.62
CA ASN A 97 -4.05 -8.86 -0.61
C ASN A 97 -4.60 -7.93 0.47
N THR A 98 -3.98 -7.93 1.65
CA THR A 98 -4.39 -7.05 2.75
C THR A 98 -4.24 -5.59 2.37
N ILE A 99 -3.10 -5.21 1.80
CA ILE A 99 -2.86 -3.83 1.35
C ILE A 99 -3.91 -3.43 0.31
N MET A 100 -4.16 -4.29 -0.68
CA MET A 100 -5.15 -4.01 -1.73
C MET A 100 -6.55 -3.81 -1.12
N LYS A 101 -6.97 -4.71 -0.24
CA LYS A 101 -8.32 -4.64 0.37
C LYS A 101 -8.46 -3.42 1.29
N ASP A 102 -7.42 -3.08 2.05
CA ASP A 102 -7.47 -1.90 2.91
C ASP A 102 -7.61 -0.61 2.09
N LEU A 103 -6.91 -0.51 0.96
CA LEU A 103 -6.98 0.66 0.10
C LEU A 103 -8.30 0.73 -0.67
N VAL A 104 -8.87 -0.40 -1.04
CA VAL A 104 -10.23 -0.43 -1.63
C VAL A 104 -11.25 0.09 -0.62
N LYS A 105 -11.20 -0.39 0.60
CA LYS A 105 -12.10 0.05 1.66
C LYS A 105 -11.94 1.54 1.97
N LEU A 106 -10.69 2.01 1.97
CA LEU A 106 -10.39 3.41 2.26
C LEU A 106 -10.90 4.37 1.19
N MET A 107 -10.61 4.07 -0.07
CA MET A 107 -10.76 5.03 -1.17
C MET A 107 -11.96 4.77 -2.08
N ASP A 108 -12.44 3.53 -2.14
CA ASP A 108 -13.39 3.10 -3.18
C ASP A 108 -12.89 3.52 -4.58
N PRO A 109 -11.70 3.08 -4.99
CA PRO A 109 -11.11 3.51 -6.26
C PRO A 109 -11.84 2.90 -7.43
N LYS A 110 -11.65 3.50 -8.61
CA LYS A 110 -12.16 2.92 -9.86
C LYS A 110 -11.44 1.62 -10.18
N TYR A 111 -10.12 1.61 -9.97
CA TYR A 111 -9.25 0.45 -10.18
C TYR A 111 -8.06 0.55 -9.25
N ILE A 112 -7.56 -0.58 -8.78
CA ILE A 112 -6.31 -0.65 -8.02
C ILE A 112 -5.62 -1.99 -8.24
N GLU A 113 -4.31 -1.96 -8.26
CA GLU A 113 -3.48 -3.15 -8.25
C GLU A 113 -2.32 -2.98 -7.27
N VAL A 114 -1.93 -4.07 -6.65
CA VAL A 114 -0.80 -4.10 -5.72
C VAL A 114 0.09 -5.28 -6.09
N THR A 115 1.38 -5.02 -6.23
CA THR A 115 2.39 -6.05 -6.49
C THR A 115 3.45 -6.00 -5.40
N GLY A 116 3.84 -7.15 -4.89
CA GLY A 116 4.96 -7.27 -3.98
C GLY A 116 6.14 -7.94 -4.69
N PHE A 117 7.32 -7.35 -4.55
CA PHE A 117 8.57 -7.94 -5.05
C PHE A 117 9.41 -8.27 -3.84
N PHE A 118 9.21 -9.46 -3.30
CA PHE A 118 9.92 -9.89 -2.10
C PHE A 118 11.30 -10.40 -2.43
N THR A 119 12.28 -10.07 -1.61
CA THR A 119 13.66 -10.54 -1.80
C THR A 119 13.73 -12.05 -1.64
N PRO A 120 14.67 -12.72 -2.38
CA PRO A 120 14.75 -14.17 -2.35
C PRO A 120 15.08 -14.71 -0.97
N ARG A 121 14.47 -15.84 -0.66
CA ARG A 121 14.77 -16.64 0.52
C ARG A 121 14.92 -18.09 0.07
N GLY A 122 16.06 -18.69 0.39
CA GLY A 122 16.38 -20.03 -0.09
C GLY A 122 16.43 -20.11 -1.61
N GLY A 123 16.78 -19.01 -2.28
CA GLY A 123 16.84 -18.93 -3.74
C GLY A 123 15.50 -18.70 -4.43
N ILE A 124 14.41 -18.49 -3.68
CA ILE A 124 13.08 -18.30 -4.25
C ILE A 124 12.59 -16.89 -3.98
N SER A 125 12.27 -16.15 -5.05
CA SER A 125 11.54 -14.87 -4.98
C SER A 125 10.05 -15.12 -5.17
N ILE A 126 9.21 -14.38 -4.43
CA ILE A 126 7.76 -14.49 -4.54
C ILE A 126 7.22 -13.11 -4.88
N TYR A 127 6.46 -13.01 -5.98
CA TYR A 127 5.90 -11.76 -6.47
C TYR A 127 4.37 -11.83 -6.57
N PRO A 128 3.66 -11.71 -5.45
CA PRO A 128 2.19 -11.72 -5.49
C PRO A 128 1.65 -10.48 -6.20
N TYR A 129 0.57 -10.66 -6.92
CA TYR A 129 -0.15 -9.59 -7.62
C TYR A 129 -1.63 -9.71 -7.32
N ALA A 130 -2.25 -8.64 -6.85
CA ALA A 130 -3.69 -8.58 -6.63
C ALA A 130 -4.25 -7.31 -7.24
N ASN A 131 -5.45 -7.39 -7.81
CA ASN A 131 -6.10 -6.21 -8.35
C ASN A 131 -7.61 -6.21 -8.08
N TYR A 132 -8.21 -5.05 -8.31
CA TYR A 132 -9.64 -4.82 -8.12
C TYR A 132 -10.09 -3.76 -9.12
N GLY A 133 -11.14 -4.05 -9.86
CA GLY A 133 -11.86 -3.08 -10.67
C GLY A 133 -13.29 -2.98 -10.15
N ARG A 134 -13.81 -1.76 -10.04
CA ARG A 134 -15.15 -1.54 -9.48
C ARG A 134 -16.18 -2.39 -10.23
N PRO A 135 -16.93 -3.28 -9.51
CA PRO A 135 -17.90 -4.16 -10.14
C PRO A 135 -18.99 -3.39 -10.91
N GLY A 136 -19.42 -3.95 -12.05
CA GLY A 136 -20.46 -3.37 -12.88
C GLY A 136 -20.02 -2.15 -13.68
N THR A 137 -18.72 -1.89 -13.79
CA THR A 137 -18.17 -0.77 -14.54
C THR A 137 -17.13 -1.26 -15.55
N LYS A 138 -16.69 -0.34 -16.43
CA LYS A 138 -15.60 -0.67 -17.38
C LYS A 138 -14.30 -1.04 -16.69
N TYR A 139 -14.13 -0.66 -15.42
CA TYR A 139 -12.91 -0.96 -14.66
C TYR A 139 -12.85 -2.42 -14.23
N GLU A 140 -13.98 -3.10 -14.16
CA GLU A 140 -14.02 -4.54 -13.96
C GLU A 140 -13.38 -5.27 -15.14
N ALA A 141 -13.70 -4.86 -16.36
CA ALA A 141 -13.08 -5.41 -17.57
C ALA A 141 -11.58 -5.08 -17.63
N LEU A 142 -11.20 -3.86 -17.20
CA LEU A 142 -9.79 -3.49 -17.10
C LEU A 142 -9.05 -4.41 -16.14
N ALA A 143 -9.65 -4.73 -15.00
CA ALA A 143 -9.04 -5.63 -14.02
C ALA A 143 -8.83 -7.03 -14.59
N GLU A 144 -9.82 -7.56 -15.30
CA GLU A 144 -9.71 -8.87 -15.96
C GLU A 144 -8.59 -8.89 -17.00
N GLN A 145 -8.50 -7.83 -17.80
CA GLN A 145 -7.48 -7.72 -18.84
C GLN A 145 -6.07 -7.65 -18.24
N ARG A 146 -5.90 -6.83 -17.23
CA ARG A 146 -4.59 -6.67 -16.58
C ARG A 146 -4.18 -7.94 -15.84
N PHE A 147 -5.13 -8.61 -15.22
CA PHE A 147 -4.87 -9.89 -14.56
C PHE A 147 -4.45 -10.96 -15.55
N ALA A 148 -5.16 -11.07 -16.67
CA ALA A 148 -4.89 -12.08 -17.69
C ALA A 148 -3.53 -11.87 -18.37
N SER A 149 -3.07 -10.62 -18.49
CA SER A 149 -1.79 -10.29 -19.14
C SER A 149 -0.62 -10.22 -18.15
N HIS A 150 -0.86 -10.42 -16.88
CA HIS A 150 0.19 -10.36 -15.87
C HIS A 150 1.01 -11.65 -15.87
N GLU A 151 2.30 -11.50 -15.73
CA GLU A 151 3.24 -12.65 -15.64
C GLU A 151 3.78 -12.83 -14.24
#